data_9b72d5e11d85f334b1757e9352377962
#
_entry.id   9b72d5e11d85f334b1757e9352377962
#
_cell.length_a   1.000
_cell.length_b   1.000
_cell.length_c   1.000
_cell.angle_alpha   90.00
_cell.angle_beta   90.00
_cell.angle_gamma   90.00
#
_symmetry.space_group_name_H-M   'P 1'
#
loop_
_entity.id
_entity.type
_entity.pdbx_description
1 polymer ?
#
loop_
_entity_poly.entity_id
_entity_poly.type
_entity_poly.pdbx_seq_one_letter_code
_entity_poly.pdbx_strand_id
1 'polypeptide(L)'
;MLENMRISIQGIWSHKMRSFLTMLGIIIGIASIIAIVSAIKGTSEQIKEDLIGAGNNTVSVSLNYGDSEYDPEYGMSDGTAPPLLSDQQKEDIKNLDHVQNATFFYSRTYSSSVYYENTSFQGGSIYGIDANYLSTCGYMVQSGRGFVQKDYDNMRKVALVDSNAADNLFSGENPVGKTIEIGSEPFTVIGVVQQSDNYQPNIKTIDEFNEYYQMIMGTVMIPNKCWPMAFQFDEPENAVVKADSTDNMSSVGSAAADVMNQGIDTNSSKYKYKADDIMQQGRNMQKLSESSK
;
A
#
# COMPACT_ATOMS: atom_id res chain seq x y z
N MET A 1 50.01 -43.64 6.45
CA MET A 1 48.67 -42.98 6.36
C MET A 1 47.53 -43.97 6.50
N LEU A 2 47.49 -45.08 5.79
CA LEU A 2 46.40 -46.08 5.85
C LEU A 2 46.23 -46.72 7.23
N GLU A 3 47.29 -46.89 8.00
CA GLU A 3 47.26 -47.50 9.34
C GLU A 3 46.59 -46.57 10.36
N ASN A 4 46.83 -45.25 10.28
CA ASN A 4 46.18 -44.25 11.13
C ASN A 4 44.69 -44.12 10.84
N MET A 5 44.27 -44.26 9.58
CA MET A 5 42.84 -44.32 9.19
C MET A 5 42.17 -45.57 9.76
N ARG A 6 42.86 -46.73 9.72
CA ARG A 6 42.31 -47.98 10.25
C ARG A 6 42.12 -47.94 11.77
N ILE A 7 43.05 -47.34 12.51
CA ILE A 7 42.95 -47.15 13.96
C ILE A 7 41.80 -46.18 14.31
N SER A 8 41.66 -45.10 13.56
CA SER A 8 40.55 -44.14 13.74
C SER A 8 39.17 -44.77 13.51
N ILE A 9 39.06 -45.58 12.46
CA ILE A 9 37.82 -46.32 12.16
C ILE A 9 37.52 -47.36 13.24
N GLN A 10 38.53 -48.06 13.76
CA GLN A 10 38.41 -49.05 14.80
C GLN A 10 37.99 -48.44 16.15
N GLY A 11 38.45 -47.20 16.45
CA GLY A 11 38.01 -46.40 17.60
C GLY A 11 36.53 -45.97 17.53
N ILE A 12 36.06 -45.64 16.35
CA ILE A 12 34.63 -45.35 16.11
C ILE A 12 33.74 -46.58 16.31
N TRP A 13 34.21 -47.75 15.89
CA TRP A 13 33.45 -49.00 16.01
C TRP A 13 33.40 -49.53 17.45
N SER A 14 34.40 -49.29 18.28
CA SER A 14 34.39 -49.70 19.69
C SER A 14 33.42 -48.87 20.56
N HIS A 15 33.04 -47.67 20.12
CA HIS A 15 32.08 -46.80 20.78
C HIS A 15 30.89 -46.41 19.90
N LYS A 16 30.36 -47.36 19.12
CA LYS A 16 29.33 -47.18 18.08
C LYS A 16 28.14 -46.34 18.57
N MET A 17 27.66 -46.59 19.77
CA MET A 17 26.47 -45.90 20.32
C MET A 17 26.75 -44.41 20.60
N ARG A 18 27.97 -44.07 21.10
CA ARG A 18 28.34 -42.68 21.37
C ARG A 18 28.51 -41.91 20.07
N SER A 19 29.23 -42.49 19.10
CA SER A 19 29.46 -41.89 17.79
C SER A 19 28.16 -41.73 17.01
N PHE A 20 27.27 -42.71 17.08
CA PHE A 20 25.93 -42.65 16.46
C PHE A 20 25.07 -41.56 17.07
N LEU A 21 25.00 -41.44 18.42
CA LEU A 21 24.23 -40.42 19.10
C LEU A 21 24.76 -39.00 18.83
N THR A 22 26.09 -38.83 18.77
CA THR A 22 26.66 -37.51 18.44
C THR A 22 26.39 -37.10 16.98
N MET A 23 26.56 -38.04 16.03
CA MET A 23 26.17 -37.78 14.61
C MET A 23 24.69 -37.48 14.47
N LEU A 24 23.82 -38.25 15.13
CA LEU A 24 22.39 -38.05 15.11
C LEU A 24 22.00 -36.65 15.66
N GLY A 25 22.66 -36.23 16.77
CA GLY A 25 22.45 -34.90 17.34
C GLY A 25 22.84 -33.77 16.38
N ILE A 26 23.96 -33.91 15.69
CA ILE A 26 24.39 -32.92 14.67
C ILE A 26 23.44 -32.87 13.48
N ILE A 27 23.05 -34.04 12.98
CA ILE A 27 22.10 -34.15 11.83
C ILE A 27 20.78 -33.51 12.18
N ILE A 28 20.20 -33.80 13.37
CA ILE A 28 18.92 -33.20 13.82
C ILE A 28 19.09 -31.68 13.99
N GLY A 29 20.22 -31.22 14.56
CA GLY A 29 20.48 -29.79 14.72
C GLY A 29 20.54 -29.05 13.39
N ILE A 30 21.27 -29.56 12.42
CA ILE A 30 21.37 -28.95 11.08
C ILE A 30 20.03 -29.03 10.34
N ALA A 31 19.37 -30.19 10.39
CA ALA A 31 18.06 -30.36 9.75
C ALA A 31 17.01 -29.41 10.32
N SER A 32 17.01 -29.19 11.64
CA SER A 32 16.11 -28.23 12.29
C SER A 32 16.36 -26.79 11.83
N ILE A 33 17.62 -26.38 11.72
CA ILE A 33 17.97 -25.02 11.24
C ILE A 33 17.53 -24.86 9.79
N ILE A 34 17.80 -25.86 8.93
CA ILE A 34 17.36 -25.80 7.52
C ILE A 34 15.84 -25.75 7.41
N ALA A 35 15.13 -26.56 8.19
CA ALA A 35 13.67 -26.55 8.21
C ALA A 35 13.09 -25.20 8.63
N ILE A 36 13.63 -24.59 9.69
CA ILE A 36 13.21 -23.28 10.17
C ILE A 36 13.47 -22.19 9.12
N VAL A 37 14.69 -22.16 8.56
CA VAL A 37 15.05 -21.16 7.53
C VAL A 37 14.20 -21.34 6.27
N SER A 38 13.92 -22.59 5.86
CA SER A 38 13.06 -22.87 4.70
C SER A 38 11.61 -22.49 4.95
N ALA A 39 11.09 -22.74 6.16
CA ALA A 39 9.74 -22.32 6.54
C ALA A 39 9.62 -20.78 6.55
N ILE A 40 10.59 -20.07 7.14
CA ILE A 40 10.61 -18.60 7.16
C ILE A 40 10.65 -18.04 5.73
N LYS A 41 11.52 -18.57 4.87
CA LYS A 41 11.60 -18.14 3.46
C LYS A 41 10.31 -18.45 2.70
N GLY A 42 9.76 -19.65 2.85
CA GLY A 42 8.52 -20.04 2.20
C GLY A 42 7.33 -19.17 2.63
N THR A 43 7.20 -18.89 3.93
CA THR A 43 6.17 -18.00 4.46
C THR A 43 6.38 -16.55 3.97
N SER A 44 7.62 -16.08 3.92
CA SER A 44 7.95 -14.73 3.43
C SER A 44 7.60 -14.56 1.95
N GLU A 45 7.90 -15.56 1.10
CA GLU A 45 7.51 -15.52 -0.32
C GLU A 45 5.99 -15.60 -0.48
N GLN A 46 5.30 -16.44 0.29
CA GLN A 46 3.85 -16.55 0.24
C GLN A 46 3.17 -15.25 0.73
N ILE A 47 3.69 -14.60 1.76
CA ILE A 47 3.21 -13.28 2.21
C ILE A 47 3.45 -12.22 1.13
N LYS A 48 4.59 -12.26 0.44
CA LYS A 48 4.85 -11.37 -0.70
C LYS A 48 3.82 -11.61 -1.82
N GLU A 49 3.58 -12.84 -2.21
CA GLU A 49 2.59 -13.19 -3.24
C GLU A 49 1.17 -12.80 -2.83
N ASP A 50 0.78 -13.06 -1.58
CA ASP A 50 -0.55 -12.76 -1.06
C ASP A 50 -0.79 -11.23 -0.89
N LEU A 51 0.24 -10.46 -0.47
CA LEU A 51 0.15 -9.00 -0.30
C LEU A 51 0.28 -8.22 -1.61
N ILE A 52 0.99 -8.77 -2.58
CA ILE A 52 1.31 -8.09 -3.83
C ILE A 52 0.27 -8.43 -4.90
N GLY A 53 -0.58 -9.42 -4.66
CA GLY A 53 -1.57 -9.93 -5.64
C GLY A 53 -0.95 -10.00 -7.04
N ALA A 54 -0.97 -11.09 -7.69
CA ALA A 54 -0.24 -11.38 -8.93
C ALA A 54 -0.04 -10.18 -9.88
N GLY A 55 1.00 -9.38 -9.66
CA GLY A 55 1.47 -8.38 -10.62
C GLY A 55 1.38 -6.90 -10.22
N ASN A 56 0.97 -6.56 -8.99
CA ASN A 56 0.93 -5.15 -8.57
C ASN A 56 2.14 -4.80 -7.67
N ASN A 57 3.30 -4.58 -8.29
CA ASN A 57 4.55 -4.23 -7.59
C ASN A 57 4.54 -2.76 -7.13
N THR A 58 3.50 -2.33 -6.41
CA THR A 58 3.34 -0.95 -5.96
C THR A 58 3.67 -0.79 -4.49
N VAL A 59 4.27 0.35 -4.15
CA VAL A 59 4.56 0.79 -2.78
C VAL A 59 3.98 2.17 -2.59
N SER A 60 3.16 2.34 -1.56
CA SER A 60 2.68 3.65 -1.15
C SER A 60 3.75 4.37 -0.31
N VAL A 61 3.86 5.67 -0.54
CA VAL A 61 4.70 6.57 0.25
C VAL A 61 3.81 7.71 0.73
N SER A 62 3.52 7.68 2.03
CA SER A 62 2.57 8.60 2.65
C SER A 62 3.27 9.56 3.60
N LEU A 63 2.73 10.77 3.71
CA LEU A 63 3.17 11.73 4.72
C LEU A 63 2.67 11.29 6.09
N ASN A 64 3.57 11.26 7.06
CA ASN A 64 3.27 10.99 8.46
C ASN A 64 3.53 12.23 9.30
N TYR A 65 2.76 12.37 10.39
CA TYR A 65 3.01 13.30 11.46
C TYR A 65 3.28 12.50 12.74
N GLY A 66 4.53 12.43 13.13
CA GLY A 66 4.98 11.52 14.18
C GLY A 66 4.87 10.06 13.73
N ASP A 67 4.08 9.28 14.47
CA ASP A 67 3.89 7.85 14.18
C ASP A 67 2.61 7.52 13.40
N SER A 68 1.77 8.52 13.12
CA SER A 68 0.51 8.34 12.41
C SER A 68 0.57 8.95 11.02
N GLU A 69 -0.15 8.35 10.07
CA GLU A 69 -0.36 8.93 8.75
C GLU A 69 -1.05 10.30 8.90
N TYR A 70 -0.55 11.29 8.16
CA TYR A 70 -1.11 12.64 8.17
C TYR A 70 -2.36 12.71 7.32
N ASP A 71 -3.43 13.22 7.91
CA ASP A 71 -4.68 13.50 7.19
C ASP A 71 -5.09 14.95 7.43
N PRO A 72 -5.26 15.76 6.36
CA PRO A 72 -5.71 17.13 6.47
C PRO A 72 -7.07 17.31 7.16
N GLU A 73 -7.96 16.29 7.09
CA GLU A 73 -9.29 16.32 7.71
C GLU A 73 -9.20 16.41 9.24
N TYR A 74 -8.20 15.78 9.84
CA TYR A 74 -8.05 15.72 11.30
C TYR A 74 -7.12 16.78 11.90
N GLY A 75 -6.48 17.60 11.04
CA GLY A 75 -5.75 18.78 11.45
C GLY A 75 -4.62 18.57 12.46
N MET A 76 -3.96 17.39 12.43
CA MET A 76 -2.79 17.15 13.28
C MET A 76 -1.63 18.05 12.81
N SER A 77 -1.40 19.15 13.52
CA SER A 77 -0.34 20.09 13.20
C SER A 77 0.12 20.77 14.49
N ASP A 78 1.41 21.04 14.57
CA ASP A 78 2.02 21.90 15.59
C ASP A 78 2.03 23.39 15.19
N GLY A 79 1.26 23.73 14.14
CA GLY A 79 1.22 25.06 13.54
C GLY A 79 2.24 25.25 12.41
N THR A 80 3.01 24.22 12.08
CA THR A 80 3.85 24.22 10.87
C THR A 80 3.06 23.74 9.67
N ALA A 81 3.31 24.34 8.50
CA ALA A 81 2.69 23.87 7.25
C ALA A 81 3.27 22.50 6.85
N PRO A 82 2.43 21.60 6.31
CA PRO A 82 2.93 20.34 5.77
C PRO A 82 3.84 20.60 4.57
N PRO A 83 4.83 19.72 4.32
CA PRO A 83 5.73 19.85 3.17
C PRO A 83 4.98 19.61 1.87
N LEU A 84 5.29 20.40 0.85
CA LEU A 84 4.76 20.23 -0.51
C LEU A 84 5.83 19.64 -1.43
N LEU A 85 5.42 18.74 -2.30
CA LEU A 85 6.32 18.17 -3.30
C LEU A 85 6.53 19.14 -4.46
N SER A 86 7.78 19.36 -4.82
CA SER A 86 8.15 20.09 -6.02
C SER A 86 8.03 19.21 -7.27
N ASP A 87 7.84 19.84 -8.44
CA ASP A 87 7.84 19.12 -9.73
C ASP A 87 9.17 18.39 -9.97
N GLN A 88 10.29 18.95 -9.48
CA GLN A 88 11.60 18.30 -9.60
C GLN A 88 11.66 17.01 -8.79
N GLN A 89 11.17 16.99 -7.53
CA GLN A 89 11.12 15.77 -6.74
C GLN A 89 10.24 14.69 -7.38
N LYS A 90 9.11 15.09 -7.98
CA LYS A 90 8.24 14.17 -8.72
C LYS A 90 8.95 13.55 -9.94
N GLU A 91 9.70 14.34 -10.67
CA GLU A 91 10.50 13.82 -11.79
C GLU A 91 11.68 12.96 -11.32
N ASP A 92 12.35 13.34 -10.24
CA ASP A 92 13.43 12.55 -9.65
C ASP A 92 12.94 11.16 -9.23
N ILE A 93 11.74 11.08 -8.62
CA ILE A 93 11.12 9.79 -8.24
C ILE A 93 10.84 8.93 -9.46
N LYS A 94 10.31 9.49 -10.54
CA LYS A 94 10.03 8.74 -11.78
C LYS A 94 11.30 8.19 -12.44
N ASN A 95 12.43 8.84 -12.21
CA ASN A 95 13.73 8.48 -12.78
C ASN A 95 14.61 7.64 -11.83
N LEU A 96 14.10 7.22 -10.68
CA LEU A 96 14.82 6.31 -9.80
C LEU A 96 15.03 4.94 -10.45
N ASP A 97 16.14 4.31 -10.12
CA ASP A 97 16.43 2.94 -10.55
C ASP A 97 15.31 2.00 -10.10
N HIS A 98 14.93 1.07 -10.97
CA HIS A 98 13.87 0.08 -10.72
C HIS A 98 12.45 0.64 -10.59
N VAL A 99 12.21 1.93 -10.81
CA VAL A 99 10.87 2.52 -10.90
C VAL A 99 10.33 2.32 -12.31
N GLN A 100 9.23 1.58 -12.43
CA GLN A 100 8.50 1.40 -13.69
C GLN A 100 7.52 2.54 -13.93
N ASN A 101 6.85 3.00 -12.87
CA ASN A 101 5.90 4.12 -12.92
C ASN A 101 5.77 4.76 -11.53
N ALA A 102 5.37 6.01 -11.48
CA ALA A 102 5.03 6.72 -10.26
C ALA A 102 3.82 7.64 -10.48
N THR A 103 2.99 7.76 -9.45
CA THR A 103 1.82 8.62 -9.44
C THR A 103 1.74 9.38 -8.12
N PHE A 104 1.17 10.59 -8.17
CA PHE A 104 1.04 11.47 -7.03
C PHE A 104 -0.43 11.84 -6.84
N PHE A 105 -0.87 11.86 -5.59
CA PHE A 105 -2.27 12.07 -5.28
C PHE A 105 -2.46 12.77 -3.95
N TYR A 106 -3.49 13.58 -3.85
CA TYR A 106 -4.02 14.10 -2.59
C TYR A 106 -4.94 13.07 -1.97
N SER A 107 -5.01 13.02 -0.65
CA SER A 107 -5.91 12.12 0.06
C SER A 107 -6.50 12.77 1.30
N ARG A 108 -7.78 12.45 1.54
CA ARG A 108 -8.47 12.64 2.82
C ARG A 108 -9.19 11.34 3.14
N THR A 109 -8.94 10.78 4.31
CA THR A 109 -9.55 9.55 4.79
C THR A 109 -10.68 9.86 5.76
N TYR A 110 -11.65 8.96 5.87
CA TYR A 110 -12.83 9.14 6.71
C TYR A 110 -13.58 10.47 6.47
N SER A 111 -13.56 10.95 5.23
CA SER A 111 -14.11 12.26 4.89
C SER A 111 -15.63 12.26 5.05
N SER A 112 -16.13 13.33 5.66
CA SER A 112 -17.56 13.62 5.75
C SER A 112 -18.03 14.66 4.73
N SER A 113 -17.17 15.01 3.77
CA SER A 113 -17.38 16.13 2.83
C SER A 113 -18.00 15.71 1.52
N VAL A 114 -18.47 14.46 1.36
CA VAL A 114 -19.12 13.96 0.13
C VAL A 114 -20.57 13.62 0.38
N TYR A 115 -21.43 14.10 -0.51
CA TYR A 115 -22.87 13.87 -0.44
C TYR A 115 -23.45 13.54 -1.82
N TYR A 116 -24.42 12.65 -1.84
CA TYR A 116 -25.34 12.49 -2.95
C TYR A 116 -26.74 12.73 -2.41
N GLU A 117 -27.39 13.82 -2.86
CA GLU A 117 -28.69 14.29 -2.32
C GLU A 117 -28.62 14.42 -0.77
N ASN A 118 -29.37 13.58 -0.07
CA ASN A 118 -29.38 13.56 1.40
C ASN A 118 -28.50 12.45 2.01
N THR A 119 -27.75 11.70 1.19
CA THR A 119 -26.89 10.60 1.63
C THR A 119 -25.46 11.09 1.79
N SER A 120 -24.94 11.04 2.99
CA SER A 120 -23.54 11.34 3.28
C SER A 120 -22.67 10.10 3.06
N PHE A 121 -21.52 10.29 2.43
CA PHE A 121 -20.49 9.27 2.28
C PHE A 121 -19.72 9.13 3.60
N GLN A 122 -20.11 8.14 4.42
CA GLN A 122 -19.57 7.95 5.76
C GLN A 122 -18.31 7.09 5.71
N GLY A 123 -17.21 7.62 6.25
CA GLY A 123 -15.98 6.84 6.51
C GLY A 123 -15.16 6.47 5.29
N GLY A 124 -15.53 6.90 4.09
CA GLY A 124 -14.77 6.64 2.87
C GLY A 124 -13.64 7.64 2.63
N SER A 125 -12.87 7.42 1.58
CA SER A 125 -11.73 8.25 1.20
C SER A 125 -12.01 9.07 -0.05
N ILE A 126 -11.38 10.24 -0.14
CA ILE A 126 -11.40 11.08 -1.35
C ILE A 126 -9.96 11.24 -1.80
N TYR A 127 -9.73 10.95 -3.09
CA TYR A 127 -8.42 11.09 -3.71
C TYR A 127 -8.46 12.10 -4.86
N GLY A 128 -7.50 13.01 -4.87
CA GLY A 128 -7.21 13.88 -6.00
C GLY A 128 -6.07 13.28 -6.83
N ILE A 129 -6.40 12.59 -7.92
CA ILE A 129 -5.45 11.71 -8.63
C ILE A 129 -4.91 12.33 -9.92
N ASP A 130 -3.66 12.01 -10.27
CA ASP A 130 -3.09 12.31 -11.57
C ASP A 130 -3.51 11.29 -12.65
N ALA A 131 -3.08 11.53 -13.89
CA ALA A 131 -3.47 10.70 -15.04
C ALA A 131 -2.92 9.26 -14.98
N ASN A 132 -1.88 9.02 -14.18
CA ASN A 132 -1.21 7.73 -14.09
C ASN A 132 -1.76 6.85 -12.95
N TYR A 133 -2.53 7.43 -12.02
CA TYR A 133 -2.96 6.76 -10.80
C TYR A 133 -3.71 5.44 -11.08
N LEU A 134 -4.74 5.48 -11.91
CA LEU A 134 -5.57 4.30 -12.18
C LEU A 134 -4.73 3.15 -12.73
N SER A 135 -3.85 3.43 -13.69
CA SER A 135 -3.00 2.40 -14.31
C SER A 135 -1.91 1.90 -13.38
N THR A 136 -1.33 2.79 -12.56
CA THR A 136 -0.28 2.44 -11.60
C THR A 136 -0.84 1.56 -10.47
N CYS A 137 -2.04 1.92 -9.95
CA CYS A 137 -2.68 1.22 -8.85
C CYS A 137 -3.59 0.06 -9.29
N GLY A 138 -3.62 -0.27 -10.59
CA GLY A 138 -4.37 -1.43 -11.11
C GLY A 138 -5.88 -1.25 -11.09
N TYR A 139 -6.38 -0.02 -11.19
CA TYR A 139 -7.81 0.23 -11.33
C TYR A 139 -8.28 0.07 -12.78
N MET A 140 -9.42 -0.57 -12.95
CA MET A 140 -10.11 -0.74 -14.22
C MET A 140 -11.47 -0.05 -14.18
N VAL A 141 -11.87 0.55 -15.32
CA VAL A 141 -13.21 1.15 -15.46
C VAL A 141 -14.22 0.04 -15.70
N GLN A 142 -15.20 -0.10 -14.81
CA GLN A 142 -16.30 -1.06 -14.94
C GLN A 142 -17.46 -0.50 -15.75
N SER A 143 -17.78 0.78 -15.55
CA SER A 143 -18.87 1.44 -16.23
C SER A 143 -18.56 2.92 -16.47
N GLY A 144 -19.10 3.51 -17.52
CA GLY A 144 -18.79 4.89 -17.88
C GLY A 144 -17.41 5.03 -18.54
N ARG A 145 -16.61 6.00 -18.10
CA ARG A 145 -15.24 6.26 -18.59
C ARG A 145 -14.32 6.70 -17.46
N GLY A 146 -13.02 6.49 -17.64
CA GLY A 146 -11.98 7.10 -16.83
C GLY A 146 -11.75 8.58 -17.15
N PHE A 147 -10.83 9.20 -16.41
CA PHE A 147 -10.38 10.55 -16.73
C PHE A 147 -9.57 10.56 -18.03
N VAL A 148 -9.72 11.64 -18.79
CA VAL A 148 -8.92 11.93 -19.98
C VAL A 148 -8.17 13.24 -19.78
N GLN A 149 -7.11 13.47 -20.56
CA GLN A 149 -6.25 14.66 -20.42
C GLN A 149 -7.06 15.99 -20.38
N LYS A 150 -8.14 16.08 -21.16
CA LYS A 150 -9.03 17.26 -21.15
C LYS A 150 -9.75 17.51 -19.83
N ASP A 151 -9.93 16.48 -18.98
CA ASP A 151 -10.55 16.66 -17.66
C ASP A 151 -9.57 17.38 -16.73
N TYR A 152 -8.26 17.11 -16.86
CA TYR A 152 -7.20 17.80 -16.12
C TYR A 152 -6.95 19.21 -16.67
N ASP A 153 -6.78 19.35 -17.99
CA ASP A 153 -6.43 20.62 -18.62
C ASP A 153 -7.50 21.69 -18.44
N ASN A 154 -8.77 21.27 -18.48
CA ASN A 154 -9.93 22.17 -18.33
C ASN A 154 -10.49 22.19 -16.89
N MET A 155 -9.81 21.55 -15.94
CA MET A 155 -10.26 21.44 -14.53
C MET A 155 -11.74 21.06 -14.44
N ARG A 156 -12.14 20.00 -15.18
CA ARG A 156 -13.53 19.57 -15.21
C ARG A 156 -13.92 18.96 -13.86
N LYS A 157 -15.04 19.41 -13.31
CA LYS A 157 -15.60 18.86 -12.08
C LYS A 157 -16.27 17.52 -12.37
N VAL A 158 -15.45 16.49 -12.54
CA VAL A 158 -15.88 15.11 -12.78
C VAL A 158 -15.30 14.21 -11.71
N ALA A 159 -16.00 13.13 -11.40
CA ALA A 159 -15.61 12.19 -10.37
C ALA A 159 -15.67 10.74 -10.89
N LEU A 160 -14.82 9.89 -10.35
CA LEU A 160 -14.94 8.44 -10.38
C LEU A 160 -15.30 7.96 -8.98
N VAL A 161 -16.05 6.89 -8.90
CA VAL A 161 -16.35 6.19 -7.65
C VAL A 161 -15.92 4.74 -7.79
N ASP A 162 -15.36 4.14 -6.74
CA ASP A 162 -15.19 2.70 -6.74
C ASP A 162 -16.51 1.98 -6.43
N SER A 163 -16.53 0.66 -6.55
CA SER A 163 -17.74 -0.14 -6.35
C SER A 163 -18.35 0.07 -4.96
N ASN A 164 -17.51 0.17 -3.91
CA ASN A 164 -17.97 0.35 -2.54
C ASN A 164 -18.56 1.73 -2.31
N ALA A 165 -17.91 2.78 -2.84
CA ALA A 165 -18.45 4.14 -2.79
C ALA A 165 -19.76 4.27 -3.59
N ALA A 166 -19.87 3.56 -4.71
CA ALA A 166 -21.09 3.51 -5.50
C ALA A 166 -22.26 2.90 -4.70
N ASP A 167 -22.02 1.78 -4.03
CA ASP A 167 -23.03 1.12 -3.19
C ASP A 167 -23.44 2.00 -1.99
N ASN A 168 -22.46 2.62 -1.33
CA ASN A 168 -22.70 3.47 -0.16
C ASN A 168 -23.49 4.76 -0.50
N LEU A 169 -23.13 5.43 -1.59
CA LEU A 169 -23.76 6.70 -1.97
C LEU A 169 -25.08 6.54 -2.73
N PHE A 170 -25.16 5.53 -3.58
CA PHE A 170 -26.26 5.45 -4.56
C PHE A 170 -27.24 4.30 -4.29
N SER A 171 -27.02 3.51 -3.24
CA SER A 171 -27.94 2.44 -2.81
C SER A 171 -28.39 1.51 -3.94
N GLY A 172 -27.45 1.15 -4.84
CA GLY A 172 -27.69 0.26 -5.98
C GLY A 172 -28.19 0.96 -7.26
N GLU A 173 -28.35 2.28 -7.27
CA GLU A 173 -28.61 3.03 -8.48
C GLU A 173 -27.34 3.21 -9.32
N ASN A 174 -27.48 3.34 -10.64
CA ASN A 174 -26.35 3.64 -11.51
C ASN A 174 -25.78 5.04 -11.21
N PRO A 175 -24.53 5.18 -10.73
CA PRO A 175 -23.96 6.47 -10.37
C PRO A 175 -23.56 7.32 -11.58
N VAL A 176 -23.33 6.72 -12.76
CA VAL A 176 -22.82 7.43 -13.93
C VAL A 176 -23.83 8.48 -14.44
N GLY A 177 -23.37 9.71 -14.56
CA GLY A 177 -24.18 10.87 -14.96
C GLY A 177 -24.83 11.61 -13.78
N LYS A 178 -24.77 11.07 -12.56
CA LYS A 178 -25.30 11.74 -11.37
C LYS A 178 -24.29 12.75 -10.83
N THR A 179 -24.79 13.73 -10.09
CA THR A 179 -23.95 14.76 -9.47
C THR A 179 -23.85 14.50 -7.97
N ILE A 180 -22.62 14.46 -7.48
CA ILE A 180 -22.29 14.42 -6.06
C ILE A 180 -21.68 15.75 -5.64
N GLU A 181 -21.81 16.09 -4.38
CA GLU A 181 -21.18 17.27 -3.78
C GLU A 181 -19.91 16.85 -3.04
N ILE A 182 -18.80 17.52 -3.33
CA ILE A 182 -17.49 17.28 -2.68
C ILE A 182 -16.99 18.63 -2.18
N GLY A 183 -16.86 18.80 -0.87
CA GLY A 183 -16.41 20.06 -0.28
C GLY A 183 -17.31 21.25 -0.68
N SER A 184 -18.62 21.07 -0.81
CA SER A 184 -19.62 22.04 -1.28
C SER A 184 -19.56 22.37 -2.78
N GLU A 185 -18.81 21.62 -3.56
CA GLU A 185 -18.70 21.80 -5.01
C GLU A 185 -19.32 20.60 -5.76
N PRO A 186 -20.11 20.86 -6.83
CA PRO A 186 -20.77 19.79 -7.58
C PRO A 186 -19.79 19.10 -8.54
N PHE A 187 -19.71 17.77 -8.47
CA PHE A 187 -18.95 16.91 -9.38
C PHE A 187 -19.88 15.91 -10.07
N THR A 188 -19.73 15.74 -11.38
CA THR A 188 -20.48 14.72 -12.12
C THR A 188 -19.73 13.40 -12.10
N VAL A 189 -20.37 12.33 -11.65
CA VAL A 189 -19.80 10.98 -11.72
C VAL A 189 -19.78 10.53 -13.17
N ILE A 190 -18.60 10.21 -13.69
CA ILE A 190 -18.41 9.81 -15.09
C ILE A 190 -18.05 8.34 -15.26
N GLY A 191 -17.74 7.65 -14.19
CA GLY A 191 -17.45 6.22 -14.25
C GLY A 191 -17.36 5.58 -12.87
N VAL A 192 -17.53 4.27 -12.89
CA VAL A 192 -17.27 3.38 -11.76
C VAL A 192 -15.97 2.62 -12.05
N VAL A 193 -15.10 2.57 -11.07
CA VAL A 193 -13.81 1.86 -11.15
C VAL A 193 -13.77 0.74 -10.13
N GLN A 194 -12.99 -0.27 -10.44
CA GLN A 194 -12.69 -1.36 -9.52
C GLN A 194 -11.21 -1.68 -9.61
N GLN A 195 -10.60 -1.94 -8.49
CA GLN A 195 -9.26 -2.51 -8.46
C GLN A 195 -9.32 -3.94 -9.02
N SER A 196 -8.31 -4.34 -9.80
CA SER A 196 -8.30 -5.68 -10.39
C SER A 196 -8.32 -6.75 -9.28
N ASP A 197 -9.01 -7.86 -9.52
CA ASP A 197 -9.20 -8.97 -8.53
C ASP A 197 -7.88 -9.53 -7.98
N ASN A 198 -6.77 -9.25 -8.64
CA ASN A 198 -5.42 -9.64 -8.20
C ASN A 198 -4.90 -8.89 -6.96
N TYR A 199 -5.63 -7.90 -6.47
CA TYR A 199 -5.26 -7.13 -5.27
C TYR A 199 -6.10 -7.49 -4.03
N GLN A 200 -6.95 -8.49 -4.09
CA GLN A 200 -7.75 -8.86 -2.93
C GLN A 200 -6.87 -9.58 -1.89
N PRO A 201 -6.84 -9.11 -0.63
CA PRO A 201 -6.16 -9.84 0.43
C PRO A 201 -6.80 -11.22 0.57
N ASN A 202 -5.97 -12.22 0.78
CA ASN A 202 -6.44 -13.59 0.96
C ASN A 202 -7.07 -13.75 2.35
N ILE A 203 -8.34 -13.38 2.48
CA ILE A 203 -9.14 -13.43 3.71
C ILE A 203 -9.52 -14.89 3.98
N LYS A 204 -9.04 -15.44 5.09
CA LYS A 204 -9.22 -16.86 5.43
C LYS A 204 -10.29 -17.09 6.51
N THR A 205 -10.67 -16.05 7.25
CA THR A 205 -11.62 -16.15 8.35
C THR A 205 -12.73 -15.12 8.23
N ILE A 206 -13.88 -15.39 8.87
CA ILE A 206 -15.00 -14.44 8.94
C ILE A 206 -14.62 -13.17 9.71
N ASP A 207 -13.77 -13.31 10.70
CA ASP A 207 -13.31 -12.17 11.51
C ASP A 207 -12.40 -11.25 10.69
N GLU A 208 -11.44 -11.81 9.93
CA GLU A 208 -10.62 -11.07 8.97
C GLU A 208 -11.49 -10.39 7.90
N PHE A 209 -12.55 -11.08 7.40
CA PHE A 209 -13.49 -10.51 6.45
C PHE A 209 -14.27 -9.35 7.06
N ASN A 210 -14.76 -9.47 8.27
CA ASN A 210 -15.52 -8.41 8.94
C ASN A 210 -14.64 -7.20 9.25
N GLU A 211 -13.39 -7.42 9.69
CA GLU A 211 -12.42 -6.36 9.97
C GLU A 211 -12.02 -5.63 8.67
N TYR A 212 -11.72 -6.38 7.61
CA TYR A 212 -11.42 -5.84 6.29
C TYR A 212 -12.62 -5.11 5.66
N TYR A 213 -13.84 -5.67 5.77
CA TYR A 213 -15.05 -5.06 5.22
C TYR A 213 -15.45 -3.77 5.94
N GLN A 214 -15.18 -3.66 7.22
CA GLN A 214 -15.38 -2.42 7.96
C GLN A 214 -14.36 -1.33 7.56
N MET A 215 -13.18 -1.70 7.08
CA MET A 215 -12.16 -0.75 6.61
C MET A 215 -12.41 -0.27 5.17
N ILE A 216 -13.16 -1.02 4.33
CA ILE A 216 -13.40 -0.66 2.93
C ILE A 216 -14.72 0.09 2.79
N MET A 217 -14.68 1.37 3.10
CA MET A 217 -15.85 2.25 2.93
C MET A 217 -15.98 2.79 1.50
N GLY A 218 -14.99 2.55 0.66
CA GLY A 218 -14.92 2.99 -0.72
C GLY A 218 -14.18 4.30 -0.92
N THR A 219 -13.94 4.62 -2.19
CA THR A 219 -13.13 5.78 -2.59
C THR A 219 -13.82 6.56 -3.69
N VAL A 220 -13.87 7.87 -3.51
CA VAL A 220 -14.25 8.85 -4.53
C VAL A 220 -12.97 9.49 -5.06
N MET A 221 -12.85 9.59 -6.39
CA MET A 221 -11.65 10.13 -7.04
C MET A 221 -12.03 11.33 -7.91
N ILE A 222 -11.23 12.39 -7.84
CA ILE A 222 -11.34 13.58 -8.70
C ILE A 222 -9.99 13.86 -9.37
N PRO A 223 -9.95 14.60 -10.48
CA PRO A 223 -8.68 15.05 -11.03
C PRO A 223 -7.93 15.92 -10.02
N ASN A 224 -6.63 15.68 -9.81
CA ASN A 224 -5.82 16.44 -8.84
C ASN A 224 -5.85 17.96 -9.10
N LYS A 225 -6.00 18.40 -10.35
CA LYS A 225 -6.16 19.81 -10.72
C LYS A 225 -7.44 20.45 -10.15
N CYS A 226 -8.45 19.63 -9.84
CA CYS A 226 -9.70 20.08 -9.23
C CYS A 226 -9.64 20.09 -7.69
N TRP A 227 -8.58 19.53 -7.08
CA TRP A 227 -8.46 19.45 -5.63
C TRP A 227 -8.62 20.80 -4.94
N PRO A 228 -7.96 21.88 -5.38
CA PRO A 228 -8.08 23.20 -4.75
C PRO A 228 -9.49 23.83 -4.86
N MET A 229 -10.38 23.27 -5.69
CA MET A 229 -11.77 23.74 -5.77
C MET A 229 -12.61 23.18 -4.62
N ALA A 230 -12.34 21.96 -4.19
CA ALA A 230 -13.06 21.29 -3.13
C ALA A 230 -12.40 21.46 -1.75
N PHE A 231 -11.08 21.60 -1.74
CA PHE A 231 -10.24 21.61 -0.52
C PHE A 231 -9.18 22.72 -0.56
N GLN A 232 -8.17 22.62 0.28
CA GLN A 232 -7.07 23.59 0.33
C GLN A 232 -6.05 23.34 -0.79
N PHE A 233 -5.45 24.42 -1.31
CA PHE A 233 -4.49 24.33 -2.40
C PHE A 233 -3.09 23.87 -1.95
N ASP A 234 -2.81 23.96 -0.66
CA ASP A 234 -1.52 23.68 -0.03
C ASP A 234 -1.54 22.37 0.79
N GLU A 235 -2.37 21.42 0.41
CA GLU A 235 -2.35 20.07 0.99
C GLU A 235 -1.21 19.26 0.40
N PRO A 236 -0.57 18.40 1.22
CA PRO A 236 0.52 17.55 0.74
C PRO A 236 0.00 16.43 -0.16
N GLU A 237 0.82 16.03 -1.12
CA GLU A 237 0.57 14.85 -1.95
C GLU A 237 1.30 13.64 -1.39
N ASN A 238 0.67 12.49 -1.51
CA ASN A 238 1.27 11.16 -1.32
C ASN A 238 1.71 10.60 -2.68
N ALA A 239 2.48 9.53 -2.68
CA ALA A 239 2.90 8.87 -3.91
C ALA A 239 2.60 7.37 -3.86
N VAL A 240 2.37 6.79 -5.06
CA VAL A 240 2.47 5.35 -5.27
C VAL A 240 3.52 5.13 -6.34
N VAL A 241 4.52 4.33 -6.02
CA VAL A 241 5.58 3.94 -6.94
C VAL A 241 5.45 2.47 -7.31
N LYS A 242 5.55 2.17 -8.59
CA LYS A 242 5.53 0.81 -9.12
C LYS A 242 6.96 0.39 -9.44
N ALA A 243 7.42 -0.66 -8.77
CA ALA A 243 8.72 -1.26 -9.03
C ALA A 243 8.67 -2.17 -10.27
N ASP A 244 9.82 -2.40 -10.90
CA ASP A 244 9.97 -3.34 -12.01
C ASP A 244 9.84 -4.81 -11.57
N SER A 245 10.09 -5.08 -10.28
CA SER A 245 9.93 -6.40 -9.68
C SER A 245 9.56 -6.29 -8.20
N THR A 246 9.02 -7.39 -7.66
CA THR A 246 8.68 -7.51 -6.23
C THR A 246 9.89 -7.36 -5.32
N ASP A 247 11.05 -7.84 -5.76
CA ASP A 247 12.29 -7.79 -4.98
C ASP A 247 12.80 -6.35 -4.78
N ASN A 248 12.46 -5.45 -5.71
CA ASN A 248 12.87 -4.06 -5.67
C ASN A 248 11.87 -3.14 -4.94
N MET A 249 10.71 -3.62 -4.53
CA MET A 249 9.65 -2.80 -3.91
C MET A 249 10.15 -2.04 -2.68
N SER A 250 10.80 -2.71 -1.76
CA SER A 250 11.29 -2.08 -0.52
C SER A 250 12.36 -1.02 -0.77
N SER A 251 13.29 -1.29 -1.70
CA SER A 251 14.34 -0.33 -2.08
C SER A 251 13.77 0.88 -2.81
N VAL A 252 12.84 0.66 -3.75
CA VAL A 252 12.15 1.72 -4.49
C VAL A 252 11.32 2.59 -3.57
N GLY A 253 10.55 1.98 -2.66
CA GLY A 253 9.76 2.72 -1.68
C GLY A 253 10.62 3.59 -0.77
N SER A 254 11.72 3.04 -0.25
CA SER A 254 12.66 3.79 0.58
C SER A 254 13.33 4.94 -0.18
N ALA A 255 13.78 4.69 -1.42
CA ALA A 255 14.39 5.72 -2.25
C ALA A 255 13.41 6.84 -2.60
N ALA A 256 12.15 6.51 -2.90
CA ALA A 256 11.11 7.51 -3.16
C ALA A 256 10.82 8.34 -1.89
N ALA A 257 10.71 7.70 -0.72
CA ALA A 257 10.55 8.40 0.55
C ALA A 257 11.73 9.35 0.85
N ASP A 258 12.96 8.93 0.56
CA ASP A 258 14.15 9.77 0.74
C ASP A 258 14.11 11.02 -0.17
N VAL A 259 13.68 10.88 -1.43
CA VAL A 259 13.50 12.03 -2.33
C VAL A 259 12.38 12.95 -1.81
N MET A 260 11.24 12.41 -1.37
CA MET A 260 10.14 13.20 -0.84
C MET A 260 10.51 13.93 0.47
N ASN A 261 11.43 13.38 1.25
CA ASN A 261 11.94 14.00 2.49
C ASN A 261 13.01 15.07 2.24
N GLN A 262 13.49 15.25 1.01
CA GLN A 262 14.46 16.31 0.72
C GLN A 262 13.87 17.69 1.02
N GLY A 263 14.63 18.48 1.78
CA GLY A 263 14.19 19.81 2.21
C GLY A 263 13.36 19.81 3.51
N ILE A 264 12.99 18.65 4.04
CA ILE A 264 12.37 18.53 5.36
C ILE A 264 13.49 18.35 6.40
N ASP A 265 13.56 19.23 7.39
CA ASP A 265 14.44 19.00 8.55
C ASP A 265 13.81 17.92 9.46
N THR A 266 14.09 16.67 9.15
CA THR A 266 13.54 15.51 9.86
C THR A 266 13.97 15.40 11.32
N ASN A 267 14.90 16.26 11.80
CA ASN A 267 15.32 16.32 13.21
C ASN A 267 14.42 17.23 14.03
N SER A 268 13.88 18.29 13.42
CA SER A 268 13.01 19.27 14.08
C SER A 268 11.54 19.13 13.68
N SER A 269 11.25 18.69 12.47
CA SER A 269 9.90 18.49 11.97
C SER A 269 9.31 17.15 12.41
N LYS A 270 8.04 17.14 12.76
CA LYS A 270 7.27 15.91 12.96
C LYS A 270 6.76 15.31 11.65
N TYR A 271 6.81 16.07 10.54
CA TYR A 271 6.44 15.58 9.23
C TYR A 271 7.55 14.73 8.64
N LYS A 272 7.18 13.57 8.13
CA LYS A 272 8.10 12.66 7.42
C LYS A 272 7.34 11.77 6.45
N TYR A 273 7.80 11.69 5.22
CA TYR A 273 7.33 10.67 4.28
C TYR A 273 7.90 9.32 4.65
N LYS A 274 7.03 8.32 4.68
CA LYS A 274 7.39 6.92 4.95
C LYS A 274 6.82 6.04 3.86
N ALA A 275 7.63 5.10 3.37
CA ALA A 275 7.14 4.02 2.51
C ALA A 275 6.42 2.98 3.36
N ASP A 276 5.37 2.37 2.83
CA ASP A 276 4.72 1.24 3.47
C ASP A 276 5.72 0.10 3.66
N ASP A 277 5.84 -0.37 4.90
CA ASP A 277 6.63 -1.56 5.20
C ASP A 277 5.79 -2.81 4.94
N ILE A 278 5.83 -3.31 3.71
CA ILE A 278 5.11 -4.51 3.27
C ILE A 278 5.47 -5.71 4.17
N MET A 279 6.73 -5.78 4.62
CA MET A 279 7.18 -6.83 5.53
C MET A 279 6.64 -6.64 6.95
N GLN A 280 6.41 -5.40 7.37
CA GLN A 280 5.80 -5.08 8.66
C GLN A 280 4.30 -5.41 8.66
N GLN A 281 3.60 -5.10 7.58
CA GLN A 281 2.19 -5.45 7.40
C GLN A 281 2.00 -6.97 7.46
N GLY A 282 2.84 -7.74 6.75
CA GLY A 282 2.83 -9.20 6.82
C GLY A 282 3.09 -9.74 8.23
N ARG A 283 4.05 -9.16 8.98
CA ARG A 283 4.32 -9.54 10.37
C ARG A 283 3.18 -9.18 11.32
N ASN A 284 2.49 -8.08 11.09
CA ASN A 284 1.36 -7.66 11.90
C ASN A 284 0.16 -8.60 11.69
N MET A 285 -0.14 -8.97 10.43
CA MET A 285 -1.16 -9.96 10.12
C MET A 285 -0.86 -11.34 10.73
N GLN A 286 0.40 -11.77 10.70
CA GLN A 286 0.82 -13.02 11.34
C GLN A 286 0.63 -12.98 12.87
N LYS A 287 0.97 -11.87 13.53
CA LYS A 287 0.75 -11.69 14.97
C LYS A 287 -0.74 -11.69 15.35
N LEU A 288 -1.59 -11.06 14.53
CA LEU A 288 -3.04 -11.08 14.73
C LEU A 288 -3.59 -12.52 14.60
N SER A 289 -3.13 -13.27 13.60
CA SER A 289 -3.50 -14.67 13.42
C SER A 289 -3.01 -15.60 14.56
N GLU A 290 -1.89 -15.29 15.20
CA GLU A 290 -1.35 -16.04 16.34
C GLU A 290 -2.02 -15.65 17.66
N SER A 291 -2.49 -14.43 17.84
CA SER A 291 -3.19 -13.95 19.03
C SER A 291 -4.65 -14.41 19.09
N SER A 292 -5.18 -14.90 17.97
CA SER A 292 -6.56 -15.41 17.86
C SER A 292 -6.68 -16.94 18.03
N LYS A 293 -5.56 -17.62 18.31
CA LYS A 293 -5.50 -19.04 18.70
C LYS A 293 -5.33 -19.20 20.18
#